data_1d1d0e9dff61b0c455585fa0790b01ce
#
_entry.id   1d1d0e9dff61b0c455585fa0790b01ce
#
_cell.length_a   1.000
_cell.length_b   1.000
_cell.length_c   1.000
_cell.angle_alpha   90.00
_cell.angle_beta   90.00
_cell.angle_gamma   90.00
#
_symmetry.space_group_name_H-M   'P 1'
#
loop_
_entity.id
_entity.type
_entity.pdbx_description
1 polymer ?
#
loop_
_entity_poly.entity_id
_entity_poly.type
_entity_poly.pdbx_seq_one_letter_code
_entity_poly.pdbx_strand_id
1 'polypeptide(L)'
;MKLISHRRNTLVQLNETPLKYGVEVDIRSHGDRLMIHHDPFVVGESFEAWLAAYRHGTLILNVKEEGLESRLIDLMQRAGIEDYFFLDQSFPFLVKYSRLGVHRCAVRVSEFESIQTALTLAGKVDWVWVDCFTQFPLGHDEARKLQEAGFKLCLVSPELQGRDAETEIAQFVQMLHERNIRAEAVCTKRPDLWEKFARI
;
A
#
# COMPACT_ATOMS: atom_id res chain seq x y z
N MET A 1 -5.26 -13.32 2.75
CA MET A 1 -4.99 -11.86 2.76
C MET A 1 -3.51 -11.66 3.08
N LYS A 2 -2.77 -10.82 2.32
CA LYS A 2 -1.37 -10.48 2.60
C LYS A 2 -1.30 -9.45 3.73
N LEU A 3 -0.38 -9.61 4.67
CA LEU A 3 -0.10 -8.64 5.72
C LEU A 3 1.12 -7.81 5.33
N ILE A 4 1.00 -6.49 5.31
CA ILE A 4 2.05 -5.57 4.89
C ILE A 4 2.40 -4.66 6.07
N SER A 5 3.66 -4.74 6.51
CA SER A 5 4.16 -3.94 7.63
C SER A 5 4.39 -2.50 7.20
N HIS A 6 3.67 -1.56 7.82
CA HIS A 6 3.70 -0.14 7.50
C HIS A 6 5.02 0.53 7.89
N ARG A 7 5.55 1.41 7.01
CA ARG A 7 6.72 2.27 7.24
C ARG A 7 7.95 1.53 7.76
N ARG A 8 8.46 0.59 6.96
CA ARG A 8 9.76 -0.05 7.26
C ARG A 8 10.90 0.78 6.66
N ASN A 9 10.99 2.04 7.14
CA ASN A 9 11.78 3.11 6.53
C ASN A 9 13.28 3.07 6.89
N THR A 10 13.72 2.10 7.70
CA THR A 10 15.13 1.89 8.03
C THR A 10 15.53 0.44 7.82
N LEU A 11 16.83 0.19 7.58
CA LEU A 11 17.40 -1.17 7.51
C LEU A 11 17.12 -1.97 8.79
N VAL A 12 17.15 -1.32 9.94
CA VAL A 12 16.83 -1.96 11.23
C VAL A 12 15.40 -2.46 11.21
N GLN A 13 14.44 -1.59 10.89
CA GLN A 13 13.03 -1.96 10.83
C GLN A 13 12.75 -3.05 9.78
N LEU A 14 13.43 -3.00 8.63
CA LEU A 14 13.33 -4.04 7.61
C LEU A 14 13.80 -5.38 8.15
N ASN A 15 14.99 -5.43 8.75
CA ASN A 15 15.59 -6.66 9.27
C ASN A 15 14.80 -7.27 10.46
N GLU A 16 14.11 -6.44 11.24
CA GLU A 16 13.25 -6.89 12.34
C GLU A 16 11.89 -7.40 11.85
N THR A 17 11.52 -7.11 10.60
CA THR A 17 10.24 -7.55 10.04
C THR A 17 10.33 -9.00 9.58
N PRO A 18 9.42 -9.90 10.03
CA PRO A 18 9.38 -11.27 9.53
C PRO A 18 9.21 -11.34 8.01
N LEU A 19 10.01 -12.19 7.35
CA LEU A 19 10.05 -12.31 5.89
C LEU A 19 8.70 -12.71 5.24
N LYS A 20 7.82 -13.33 6.01
CA LYS A 20 6.47 -13.70 5.55
C LYS A 20 5.55 -12.50 5.28
N TYR A 21 5.86 -11.34 5.83
CA TYR A 21 5.09 -10.12 5.60
C TYR A 21 5.60 -9.36 4.38
N GLY A 22 4.70 -8.61 3.77
CA GLY A 22 5.08 -7.51 2.89
C GLY A 22 5.55 -6.31 3.71
N VAL A 23 6.09 -5.31 3.04
CA VAL A 23 6.52 -4.05 3.66
C VAL A 23 6.09 -2.84 2.83
N GLU A 24 5.83 -1.75 3.50
CA GLU A 24 5.61 -0.45 2.88
C GLU A 24 6.75 0.49 3.29
N VAL A 25 7.20 1.30 2.33
CA VAL A 25 8.32 2.22 2.49
C VAL A 25 8.03 3.56 1.80
N ASP A 26 8.33 4.67 2.50
CA ASP A 26 8.16 6.03 1.98
C ASP A 26 9.40 6.47 1.18
N ILE A 27 9.22 6.86 -0.09
CA ILE A 27 10.32 7.17 -0.99
C ILE A 27 10.29 8.62 -1.41
N ARG A 28 11.46 9.26 -1.31
CA ARG A 28 11.75 10.64 -1.73
C ARG A 28 13.05 10.72 -2.52
N SER A 29 13.33 11.89 -3.05
CA SER A 29 14.63 12.22 -3.62
C SER A 29 15.44 13.13 -2.69
N HIS A 30 16.76 13.05 -2.83
CA HIS A 30 17.71 14.03 -2.31
C HIS A 30 18.84 14.22 -3.34
N GLY A 31 18.74 15.29 -4.11
CA GLY A 31 19.55 15.46 -5.33
C GLY A 31 19.20 14.37 -6.34
N ASP A 32 20.18 13.63 -6.77
CA ASP A 32 20.07 12.52 -7.72
C ASP A 32 19.91 11.14 -7.05
N ARG A 33 19.76 11.07 -5.71
CA ARG A 33 19.62 9.82 -4.96
C ARG A 33 18.20 9.61 -4.49
N LEU A 34 17.76 8.33 -4.44
CA LEU A 34 16.52 7.94 -3.78
C LEU A 34 16.79 7.71 -2.29
N MET A 35 15.94 8.30 -1.47
CA MET A 35 16.03 8.26 -0.01
C MET A 35 14.72 7.75 0.57
N ILE A 36 14.80 7.15 1.74
CA ILE A 36 13.64 6.69 2.48
C ILE A 36 13.36 7.64 3.62
N HIS A 37 12.28 8.41 3.52
CA HIS A 37 11.75 9.22 4.61
C HIS A 37 10.32 9.68 4.34
N HIS A 38 9.48 9.68 5.38
CA HIS A 38 8.11 10.16 5.26
C HIS A 38 8.04 11.68 5.07
N ASP A 39 8.77 12.44 5.90
CA ASP A 39 8.70 13.89 5.90
C ASP A 39 9.63 14.53 4.86
N PRO A 40 9.24 15.66 4.24
CA PRO A 40 10.09 16.39 3.33
C PRO A 40 11.30 17.03 4.07
N PHE A 41 12.35 17.38 3.31
CA PHE A 41 13.55 18.08 3.79
C PHE A 41 14.39 17.32 4.83
N VAL A 42 14.14 16.04 5.02
CA VAL A 42 14.93 15.16 5.89
C VAL A 42 15.73 14.19 5.04
N VAL A 43 17.02 14.05 5.34
CA VAL A 43 17.87 13.03 4.71
C VAL A 43 17.65 11.72 5.44
N GLY A 44 17.05 10.76 4.74
CA GLY A 44 16.80 9.41 5.24
C GLY A 44 17.89 8.42 4.82
N GLU A 45 17.60 7.13 4.93
CA GLU A 45 18.48 6.07 4.43
C GLU A 45 18.43 5.96 2.89
N SER A 46 19.52 5.46 2.29
CA SER A 46 19.55 5.17 0.85
C SER A 46 18.55 4.07 0.51
N PHE A 47 17.66 4.32 -0.46
CA PHE A 47 16.72 3.31 -0.92
C PHE A 47 17.43 2.12 -1.58
N GLU A 48 18.50 2.36 -2.35
CA GLU A 48 19.26 1.30 -2.99
C GLU A 48 19.94 0.38 -1.97
N ALA A 49 20.50 0.94 -0.87
CA ALA A 49 21.10 0.15 0.21
C ALA A 49 20.04 -0.68 0.95
N TRP A 50 18.87 -0.09 1.22
CA TRP A 50 17.72 -0.76 1.83
C TRP A 50 17.20 -1.90 0.93
N LEU A 51 17.05 -1.61 -0.37
CA LEU A 51 16.57 -2.57 -1.36
C LEU A 51 17.50 -3.79 -1.49
N ALA A 52 18.79 -3.61 -1.34
CA ALA A 52 19.76 -4.70 -1.36
C ALA A 52 19.53 -5.72 -0.24
N ALA A 53 18.96 -5.30 0.89
CA ALA A 53 18.60 -6.18 2.03
C ALA A 53 17.18 -6.75 1.93
N TYR A 54 16.33 -6.25 1.02
CA TYR A 54 14.93 -6.66 0.90
C TYR A 54 14.79 -8.12 0.48
N ARG A 55 13.97 -8.92 1.22
CA ARG A 55 13.69 -10.33 0.95
C ARG A 55 12.25 -10.71 1.32
N HIS A 56 11.40 -9.72 1.56
CA HIS A 56 10.05 -9.87 2.10
C HIS A 56 9.01 -10.16 0.99
N GLY A 57 7.75 -10.20 1.38
CA GLY A 57 6.63 -10.40 0.48
C GLY A 57 6.33 -9.16 -0.41
N THR A 58 5.07 -8.77 -0.55
CA THR A 58 4.68 -7.62 -1.37
C THR A 58 5.32 -6.32 -0.90
N LEU A 59 5.90 -5.54 -1.82
CA LEU A 59 6.50 -4.24 -1.55
C LEU A 59 5.55 -3.11 -1.98
N ILE A 60 5.18 -2.23 -1.03
CA ILE A 60 4.49 -0.98 -1.36
C ILE A 60 5.53 0.14 -1.46
N LEU A 61 5.64 0.72 -2.65
CA LEU A 61 6.47 1.89 -2.94
C LEU A 61 5.62 3.15 -2.78
N ASN A 62 5.61 3.72 -1.57
CA ASN A 62 4.85 4.92 -1.25
C ASN A 62 5.64 6.14 -1.73
N VAL A 63 5.30 6.65 -2.93
CA VAL A 63 5.99 7.78 -3.55
C VAL A 63 5.50 9.09 -2.95
N LYS A 64 6.41 9.85 -2.35
CA LYS A 64 6.12 11.14 -1.71
C LYS A 64 6.42 12.34 -2.61
N GLU A 65 6.85 12.08 -3.82
CA GLU A 65 7.21 13.08 -4.84
C GLU A 65 6.87 12.55 -6.23
N GLU A 66 6.50 13.44 -7.13
CA GLU A 66 6.26 13.10 -8.53
C GLU A 66 7.57 12.82 -9.29
N GLY A 67 7.54 11.85 -10.20
CA GLY A 67 8.64 11.59 -11.14
C GLY A 67 9.66 10.56 -10.68
N LEU A 68 9.44 9.88 -9.54
CA LEU A 68 10.33 8.84 -9.06
C LEU A 68 10.10 7.48 -9.74
N GLU A 69 8.94 7.28 -10.33
CA GLU A 69 8.42 5.98 -10.76
C GLU A 69 9.31 5.29 -11.79
N SER A 70 9.80 6.01 -12.82
CA SER A 70 10.65 5.40 -13.87
C SER A 70 11.91 4.80 -13.27
N ARG A 71 12.57 5.53 -12.36
CA ARG A 71 13.77 5.05 -11.69
C ARG A 71 13.47 3.87 -10.75
N LEU A 72 12.33 3.91 -10.07
CA LEU A 72 11.89 2.82 -9.19
C LEU A 72 11.57 1.56 -10.00
N ILE A 73 10.91 1.67 -11.16
CA ILE A 73 10.65 0.55 -12.07
C ILE A 73 11.95 -0.10 -12.50
N ASP A 74 12.95 0.68 -12.92
CA ASP A 74 14.27 0.19 -13.30
C ASP A 74 14.98 -0.56 -12.16
N LEU A 75 14.86 -0.04 -10.93
CA LEU A 75 15.44 -0.69 -9.75
C LEU A 75 14.73 -2.00 -9.42
N MET A 76 13.39 -2.04 -9.46
CA MET A 76 12.62 -3.27 -9.25
C MET A 76 12.99 -4.33 -10.28
N GLN A 77 13.08 -3.95 -11.55
CA GLN A 77 13.47 -4.86 -12.62
C GLN A 77 14.89 -5.43 -12.41
N ARG A 78 15.87 -4.58 -12.08
CA ARG A 78 17.26 -5.03 -11.80
C ARG A 78 17.35 -5.93 -10.57
N ALA A 79 16.52 -5.68 -9.55
CA ALA A 79 16.45 -6.48 -8.34
C ALA A 79 15.63 -7.79 -8.52
N GLY A 80 14.95 -7.99 -9.65
CA GLY A 80 14.06 -9.12 -9.89
C GLY A 80 12.83 -9.14 -8.99
N ILE A 81 12.38 -7.96 -8.53
CA ILE A 81 11.21 -7.81 -7.66
C ILE A 81 9.98 -7.53 -8.53
N GLU A 82 9.04 -8.48 -8.55
CA GLU A 82 7.82 -8.38 -9.36
C GLU A 82 6.58 -8.08 -8.51
N ASP A 83 6.55 -8.51 -7.25
CA ASP A 83 5.41 -8.32 -6.34
C ASP A 83 5.52 -6.98 -5.60
N TYR A 84 5.23 -5.90 -6.31
CA TYR A 84 5.19 -4.53 -5.77
C TYR A 84 4.09 -3.70 -6.40
N PHE A 85 3.73 -2.59 -5.76
CA PHE A 85 2.90 -1.55 -6.37
C PHE A 85 3.21 -0.16 -5.81
N PHE A 86 2.90 0.86 -6.61
CA PHE A 86 3.02 2.27 -6.24
C PHE A 86 1.81 2.75 -5.45
N LEU A 87 2.08 3.50 -4.41
CA LEU A 87 1.08 4.18 -3.57
C LEU A 87 1.34 5.68 -3.54
N ASP A 88 0.28 6.47 -3.31
CA ASP A 88 0.29 7.93 -3.13
C ASP A 88 0.85 8.73 -4.32
N GLN A 89 0.83 8.15 -5.51
CA GLN A 89 1.05 8.95 -6.72
C GLN A 89 0.02 10.09 -6.78
N SER A 90 0.45 11.28 -7.18
CA SER A 90 -0.53 12.30 -7.55
C SER A 90 -1.44 11.78 -8.67
N PHE A 91 -2.70 12.18 -8.70
CA PHE A 91 -3.64 11.65 -9.69
C PHE A 91 -3.17 11.86 -11.14
N PRO A 92 -2.55 13.02 -11.52
CA PRO A 92 -1.96 13.16 -12.84
C PRO A 92 -0.85 12.14 -13.14
N PHE A 93 0.01 11.81 -12.18
CA PHE A 93 1.07 10.83 -12.36
C PHE A 93 0.51 9.41 -12.40
N LEU A 94 -0.47 9.07 -11.59
CA LEU A 94 -1.20 7.81 -11.68
C LEU A 94 -1.78 7.60 -13.09
N VAL A 95 -2.47 8.61 -13.63
CA VAL A 95 -3.01 8.56 -15.01
C VAL A 95 -1.91 8.46 -16.05
N LYS A 96 -0.80 9.20 -15.90
CA LYS A 96 0.36 9.13 -16.80
C LYS A 96 0.92 7.72 -16.87
N TYR A 97 1.25 7.12 -15.72
CA TYR A 97 1.86 5.80 -15.68
C TYR A 97 0.90 4.68 -16.07
N SER A 98 -0.38 4.78 -15.74
CA SER A 98 -1.39 3.83 -16.21
C SER A 98 -1.51 3.81 -17.75
N ARG A 99 -1.38 4.98 -18.41
CA ARG A 99 -1.34 5.08 -19.89
C ARG A 99 -0.06 4.53 -20.50
N LEU A 100 1.02 4.48 -19.74
CA LEU A 100 2.28 3.82 -20.15
C LEU A 100 2.26 2.29 -19.91
N GLY A 101 1.14 1.73 -19.48
CA GLY A 101 0.98 0.30 -19.22
C GLY A 101 1.54 -0.14 -17.86
N VAL A 102 1.81 0.78 -16.94
CA VAL A 102 2.22 0.45 -15.57
C VAL A 102 0.98 0.18 -14.73
N HIS A 103 0.58 -1.09 -14.66
CA HIS A 103 -0.61 -1.50 -13.93
C HIS A 103 -0.40 -1.62 -12.41
N ARG A 104 0.85 -1.76 -11.96
CA ARG A 104 1.22 -1.88 -10.54
C ARG A 104 1.10 -0.55 -9.79
N CYS A 105 -0.07 0.04 -9.82
CA CYS A 105 -0.41 1.31 -9.15
C CYS A 105 -1.65 1.11 -8.31
N ALA A 106 -1.81 1.90 -7.24
CA ALA A 106 -3.00 1.94 -6.42
C ALA A 106 -3.72 3.27 -6.57
N VAL A 107 -5.02 3.21 -6.89
CA VAL A 107 -5.92 4.36 -6.78
C VAL A 107 -6.55 4.36 -5.38
N ARG A 108 -6.67 5.54 -4.75
CA ARG A 108 -7.28 5.64 -3.42
C ARG A 108 -8.81 5.67 -3.51
N VAL A 109 -9.43 5.02 -2.53
CA VAL A 109 -10.86 5.15 -2.20
C VAL A 109 -10.97 5.40 -0.71
N SER A 110 -11.73 6.39 -0.33
CA SER A 110 -11.98 6.75 1.06
C SER A 110 -13.38 7.37 1.18
N GLU A 111 -13.78 7.82 2.38
CA GLU A 111 -15.01 8.59 2.55
C GLU A 111 -14.99 9.93 1.78
N PHE A 112 -13.82 10.36 1.29
CA PHE A 112 -13.64 11.59 0.50
C PHE A 112 -13.34 11.33 -0.97
N GLU A 113 -13.03 10.10 -1.35
CA GLU A 113 -12.62 9.70 -2.71
C GLU A 113 -13.50 8.55 -3.20
N SER A 114 -14.38 8.88 -4.13
CA SER A 114 -15.43 7.97 -4.61
C SER A 114 -14.89 6.74 -5.36
N ILE A 115 -15.55 5.59 -5.20
CA ILE A 115 -15.33 4.40 -6.02
C ILE A 115 -15.50 4.67 -7.51
N GLN A 116 -16.31 5.67 -7.90
CA GLN A 116 -16.50 6.02 -9.32
C GLN A 116 -15.19 6.49 -9.96
N THR A 117 -14.37 7.23 -9.21
CA THR A 117 -13.03 7.62 -9.68
C THR A 117 -12.16 6.40 -9.92
N ALA A 118 -12.14 5.45 -8.99
CA ALA A 118 -11.40 4.20 -9.14
C ALA A 118 -11.89 3.40 -10.37
N LEU A 119 -13.18 3.26 -10.55
CA LEU A 119 -13.78 2.52 -11.67
C LEU A 119 -13.40 3.09 -13.06
N THR A 120 -13.09 4.39 -13.17
CA THR A 120 -12.55 4.95 -14.44
C THR A 120 -11.18 4.41 -14.83
N LEU A 121 -10.48 3.80 -13.86
CA LEU A 121 -9.15 3.22 -14.01
C LEU A 121 -9.19 1.68 -14.08
N ALA A 122 -10.38 1.06 -14.17
CA ALA A 122 -10.52 -0.38 -14.33
C ALA A 122 -9.74 -0.89 -15.54
N GLY A 123 -8.97 -1.97 -15.35
CA GLY A 123 -8.08 -2.53 -16.37
C GLY A 123 -6.84 -1.69 -16.69
N LYS A 124 -6.62 -0.58 -15.97
CA LYS A 124 -5.45 0.30 -16.13
C LYS A 124 -4.53 0.29 -14.91
N VAL A 125 -5.07 0.06 -13.72
CA VAL A 125 -4.32 -0.13 -12.48
C VAL A 125 -4.87 -1.33 -11.72
N ASP A 126 -4.00 -2.01 -10.96
CA ASP A 126 -4.34 -3.29 -10.32
C ASP A 126 -4.96 -3.12 -8.94
N TRP A 127 -4.63 -2.04 -8.22
CA TRP A 127 -4.91 -1.92 -6.81
C TRP A 127 -5.85 -0.76 -6.49
N VAL A 128 -6.69 -0.99 -5.49
CA VAL A 128 -7.39 0.07 -4.76
C VAL A 128 -6.83 0.11 -3.34
N TRP A 129 -6.30 1.27 -2.94
CA TRP A 129 -5.96 1.58 -1.57
C TRP A 129 -7.20 2.09 -0.85
N VAL A 130 -7.75 1.26 0.05
CA VAL A 130 -8.97 1.58 0.79
C VAL A 130 -8.59 2.26 2.09
N ASP A 131 -8.62 3.59 2.09
CA ASP A 131 -8.33 4.39 3.28
C ASP A 131 -9.59 4.57 4.15
N CYS A 132 -9.37 4.83 5.43
CA CYS A 132 -10.43 4.84 6.44
C CYS A 132 -10.11 5.94 7.47
N PHE A 133 -10.24 7.21 7.08
CA PHE A 133 -9.90 8.34 7.95
C PHE A 133 -10.83 8.42 9.18
N THR A 134 -12.13 8.32 8.98
CA THR A 134 -13.13 8.33 10.05
C THR A 134 -14.00 7.09 10.07
N GLN A 135 -14.38 6.58 8.90
CA GLN A 135 -15.20 5.39 8.74
C GLN A 135 -14.77 4.59 7.52
N PHE A 136 -15.01 3.29 7.54
CA PHE A 136 -14.71 2.43 6.40
C PHE A 136 -15.65 2.75 5.22
N PRO A 137 -15.10 3.06 4.02
CA PRO A 137 -15.87 3.67 2.93
C PRO A 137 -16.71 2.68 2.11
N LEU A 138 -16.47 1.35 2.25
CA LEU A 138 -17.10 0.37 1.37
C LEU A 138 -18.18 -0.44 2.09
N GLY A 139 -19.35 -0.55 1.44
CA GLY A 139 -20.31 -1.62 1.70
C GLY A 139 -19.98 -2.87 0.87
N HIS A 140 -20.81 -3.91 1.02
CA HIS A 140 -20.69 -5.14 0.23
C HIS A 140 -20.69 -4.89 -1.28
N ASP A 141 -21.65 -4.09 -1.76
CA ASP A 141 -21.83 -3.84 -3.20
C ASP A 141 -20.72 -3.01 -3.81
N GLU A 142 -20.19 -2.02 -3.07
CA GLU A 142 -19.03 -1.21 -3.52
C GLU A 142 -17.78 -2.08 -3.64
N ALA A 143 -17.49 -2.90 -2.64
CA ALA A 143 -16.34 -3.80 -2.66
C ALA A 143 -16.47 -4.81 -3.81
N ARG A 144 -17.66 -5.40 -4.00
CA ARG A 144 -17.93 -6.33 -5.09
C ARG A 144 -17.74 -5.68 -6.46
N LYS A 145 -18.26 -4.46 -6.68
CA LYS A 145 -18.10 -3.73 -7.95
C LYS A 145 -16.64 -3.48 -8.29
N LEU A 146 -15.81 -3.11 -7.30
CA LEU A 146 -14.37 -2.92 -7.50
C LEU A 146 -13.69 -4.24 -7.88
N GLN A 147 -14.00 -5.33 -7.20
CA GLN A 147 -13.41 -6.64 -7.47
C GLN A 147 -13.85 -7.21 -8.82
N GLU A 148 -15.13 -7.07 -9.19
CA GLU A 148 -15.65 -7.46 -10.51
C GLU A 148 -14.98 -6.63 -11.65
N ALA A 149 -14.59 -5.39 -11.35
CA ALA A 149 -13.80 -4.56 -12.27
C ALA A 149 -12.31 -4.94 -12.34
N GLY A 150 -11.88 -5.99 -11.59
CA GLY A 150 -10.52 -6.54 -11.63
C GLY A 150 -9.55 -5.95 -10.61
N PHE A 151 -10.00 -5.09 -9.70
CA PHE A 151 -9.13 -4.53 -8.68
C PHE A 151 -8.85 -5.48 -7.52
N LYS A 152 -7.63 -5.41 -7.02
CA LYS A 152 -7.21 -5.96 -5.73
C LYS A 152 -7.37 -4.88 -4.66
N LEU A 153 -7.94 -5.24 -3.51
CA LEU A 153 -8.14 -4.30 -2.41
C LEU A 153 -6.98 -4.41 -1.41
N CYS A 154 -6.33 -3.28 -1.10
CA CYS A 154 -5.39 -3.15 0.01
C CYS A 154 -6.01 -2.23 1.07
N LEU A 155 -6.29 -2.77 2.25
CA LEU A 155 -6.94 -2.03 3.33
C LEU A 155 -5.92 -1.25 4.15
N VAL A 156 -6.31 -0.08 4.62
CA VAL A 156 -5.60 0.67 5.67
C VAL A 156 -6.11 0.21 7.02
N SER A 157 -5.21 -0.31 7.85
CA SER A 157 -5.57 -0.75 9.19
C SER A 157 -5.91 0.43 10.11
N PRO A 158 -6.93 0.32 10.99
CA PRO A 158 -7.43 1.46 11.75
C PRO A 158 -6.41 2.14 12.65
N GLU A 159 -5.42 1.42 13.17
CA GLU A 159 -4.37 2.01 14.00
C GLU A 159 -3.42 2.93 13.22
N LEU A 160 -3.41 2.87 11.88
CA LEU A 160 -2.66 3.82 11.06
C LEU A 160 -3.27 5.22 11.12
N GLN A 161 -4.55 5.30 11.45
CA GLN A 161 -5.30 6.55 11.67
C GLN A 161 -5.40 6.92 13.16
N GLY A 162 -4.51 6.36 14.00
CA GLY A 162 -4.40 6.71 15.42
C GLY A 162 -5.41 6.05 16.34
N ARG A 163 -6.17 5.04 15.89
CA ARG A 163 -7.16 4.31 16.71
C ARG A 163 -6.48 3.23 17.55
N ASP A 164 -7.17 2.75 18.59
CA ASP A 164 -6.68 1.65 19.41
C ASP A 164 -6.57 0.35 18.61
N ALA A 165 -5.37 -0.23 18.55
CA ALA A 165 -5.10 -1.35 17.68
C ALA A 165 -5.85 -2.63 18.08
N GLU A 166 -5.91 -2.97 19.39
CA GLU A 166 -6.50 -4.25 19.81
C GLU A 166 -8.02 -4.28 19.62
N THR A 167 -8.67 -3.19 19.98
CA THR A 167 -10.12 -3.07 19.88
C THR A 167 -10.56 -2.87 18.43
N GLU A 168 -9.92 -1.93 17.72
CA GLU A 168 -10.39 -1.50 16.40
C GLU A 168 -10.06 -2.52 15.31
N ILE A 169 -8.92 -3.22 15.38
CA ILE A 169 -8.62 -4.30 14.41
C ILE A 169 -9.62 -5.45 14.58
N ALA A 170 -9.97 -5.82 15.82
CA ALA A 170 -10.96 -6.87 16.05
C ALA A 170 -12.34 -6.50 15.48
N GLN A 171 -12.80 -5.27 15.74
CA GLN A 171 -14.06 -4.75 15.21
C GLN A 171 -14.03 -4.63 13.68
N PHE A 172 -12.90 -4.21 13.12
CA PHE A 172 -12.73 -4.07 11.67
C PHE A 172 -12.80 -5.44 10.98
N VAL A 173 -12.15 -6.47 11.52
CA VAL A 173 -12.24 -7.84 11.00
C VAL A 173 -13.68 -8.34 11.07
N GLN A 174 -14.37 -8.12 12.19
CA GLN A 174 -15.78 -8.48 12.33
C GLN A 174 -16.64 -7.78 11.26
N MET A 175 -16.48 -6.48 11.09
CA MET A 175 -17.19 -5.69 10.08
C MET A 175 -16.95 -6.21 8.65
N LEU A 176 -15.71 -6.58 8.30
CA LEU A 176 -15.39 -7.17 7.01
C LEU A 176 -16.15 -8.49 6.80
N HIS A 177 -16.22 -9.34 7.82
CA HIS A 177 -17.01 -10.58 7.78
C HIS A 177 -18.51 -10.30 7.62
N GLU A 178 -19.08 -9.39 8.40
CA GLU A 178 -20.51 -9.03 8.34
C GLU A 178 -20.91 -8.47 6.97
N ARG A 179 -20.01 -7.66 6.37
CA ARG A 179 -20.22 -7.10 5.03
C ARG A 179 -19.81 -8.06 3.91
N ASN A 180 -19.30 -9.25 4.24
CA ASN A 180 -18.77 -10.22 3.27
C ASN A 180 -17.74 -9.59 2.31
N ILE A 181 -16.83 -8.77 2.86
CA ILE A 181 -15.75 -8.12 2.11
C ILE A 181 -14.48 -8.94 2.26
N ARG A 182 -13.88 -9.31 1.14
CA ARG A 182 -12.56 -9.95 1.08
C ARG A 182 -11.57 -8.95 0.50
N ALA A 183 -10.37 -8.89 1.08
CA ALA A 183 -9.29 -8.05 0.59
C ALA A 183 -8.04 -8.89 0.32
N GLU A 184 -7.25 -8.47 -0.66
CA GLU A 184 -6.00 -9.14 -1.01
C GLU A 184 -4.89 -8.81 -0.04
N ALA A 185 -4.90 -7.59 0.53
CA ALA A 185 -3.88 -7.13 1.46
C ALA A 185 -4.43 -6.17 2.53
N VAL A 186 -3.70 -6.02 3.61
CA VAL A 186 -3.86 -4.95 4.59
C VAL A 186 -2.49 -4.39 4.96
N CYS A 187 -2.37 -3.06 4.99
CA CYS A 187 -1.22 -2.35 5.50
C CYS A 187 -1.45 -1.99 6.98
N THR A 188 -0.53 -2.39 7.87
CA THR A 188 -0.71 -2.33 9.32
C THR A 188 0.63 -2.18 10.06
N LYS A 189 0.59 -1.60 11.26
CA LYS A 189 1.70 -1.67 12.23
C LYS A 189 1.64 -2.91 13.11
N ARG A 190 0.49 -3.63 13.10
CA ARG A 190 0.22 -4.75 13.98
C ARG A 190 -0.20 -6.01 13.19
N PRO A 191 0.70 -6.56 12.36
CA PRO A 191 0.40 -7.79 11.62
C PRO A 191 0.08 -8.97 12.56
N ASP A 192 0.64 -8.99 13.78
CA ASP A 192 0.34 -9.96 14.82
C ASP A 192 -1.14 -9.98 15.22
N LEU A 193 -1.77 -8.82 15.34
CA LEU A 193 -3.20 -8.73 15.67
C LEU A 193 -4.08 -9.15 14.49
N TRP A 194 -3.67 -8.82 13.27
CA TRP A 194 -4.37 -9.29 12.08
C TRP A 194 -4.31 -10.81 11.94
N GLU A 195 -3.16 -11.44 12.20
CA GLU A 195 -3.05 -12.91 12.26
C GLU A 195 -4.00 -13.51 13.31
N LYS A 196 -4.01 -12.90 14.50
CA LYS A 196 -4.85 -13.35 15.61
C LYS A 196 -6.34 -13.28 15.30
N PHE A 197 -6.82 -12.14 14.78
CA PHE A 197 -8.25 -11.89 14.62
C PHE A 197 -8.80 -12.39 13.29
N ALA A 198 -8.08 -12.26 12.20
CA ALA A 198 -8.51 -12.73 10.88
C ALA A 198 -8.21 -14.21 10.63
N ARG A 199 -7.52 -14.90 11.56
CA ARG A 199 -7.14 -16.31 11.48
C ARG A 199 -6.42 -16.65 10.17
N ILE A 200 -5.43 -15.82 9.82
CA ILE A 200 -4.63 -15.94 8.59
C ILE A 200 -3.34 -16.71 8.89
#